data_ea9942482452a724532c6057ce0e7d26
#
_entry.id   ea9942482452a724532c6057ce0e7d26
#
_cell.length_a   1.000
_cell.length_b   1.000
_cell.length_c   1.000
_cell.angle_alpha   90.00
_cell.angle_beta   90.00
_cell.angle_gamma   90.00
#
_symmetry.space_group_name_H-M   'P 1'
#
loop_
_entity.id
_entity.type
_entity.pdbx_description
1 polymer ?
#
loop_
_entity_poly.entity_id
_entity_poly.type
_entity_poly.pdbx_seq_one_letter_code
_entity_poly.pdbx_strand_id
1 'polypeptide(L)'
;MKYIRQIHLDGSARSTAYISRIRYSYTANGPLYEQALTDAVRAIESRISDYRMRNDRTGEERPVATRMSLRGTKCIATVESENEFDELLALDIF
;
A
#
# COMPACT_ATOMS: atom_id res chain seq x y z
N MET A 1 2.36 12.37 6.55
CA MET A 1 2.15 11.73 5.23
C MET A 1 3.26 10.71 4.98
N LYS A 2 2.90 9.51 4.61
CA LYS A 2 3.84 8.45 4.25
C LYS A 2 3.59 8.02 2.82
N TYR A 3 4.65 7.79 2.06
CA TYR A 3 4.57 7.35 0.67
C TYR A 3 4.93 5.87 0.59
N ILE A 4 3.97 5.04 0.19
CA ILE A 4 4.22 3.61 -0.06
C ILE A 4 4.89 3.49 -1.41
N ARG A 5 6.11 2.95 -1.43
CA ARG A 5 6.94 2.88 -2.64
C ARG A 5 7.20 1.47 -3.11
N GLN A 6 7.14 0.50 -2.20
CA GLN A 6 7.33 -0.92 -2.51
C GLN A 6 6.37 -1.76 -1.70
N ILE A 7 6.00 -2.91 -2.23
CA ILE A 7 5.10 -3.86 -1.58
C ILE A 7 5.71 -5.25 -1.56
N HIS A 8 5.31 -6.05 -0.57
CA HIS A 8 5.65 -7.47 -0.50
C HIS A 8 4.36 -8.27 -0.54
N LEU A 9 4.31 -9.23 -1.48
CA LEU A 9 3.15 -10.10 -1.66
C LEU A 9 3.45 -11.49 -1.10
N ASP A 10 2.51 -12.03 -0.33
CA ASP A 10 2.58 -13.42 0.11
C ASP A 10 2.05 -14.33 -0.99
N GLY A 11 2.86 -15.30 -1.41
CA GLY A 11 2.48 -16.22 -2.46
C GLY A 11 2.62 -15.62 -3.85
N SER A 12 2.01 -16.28 -4.83
CA SER A 12 2.16 -15.93 -6.26
C SER A 12 1.01 -15.09 -6.80
N ALA A 13 -0.05 -14.91 -6.04
CA ALA A 13 -1.22 -14.14 -6.49
C ALA A 13 -0.93 -12.64 -6.42
N ARG A 14 -1.27 -11.91 -7.48
CA ARG A 14 -1.13 -10.45 -7.54
C ARG A 14 -2.46 -9.82 -7.17
N SER A 15 -2.67 -9.62 -5.88
CA SER A 15 -3.87 -8.96 -5.37
C SER A 15 -3.49 -8.17 -4.12
N THR A 16 -4.19 -7.06 -3.89
CA THR A 16 -3.98 -6.25 -2.68
C THR A 16 -4.26 -7.05 -1.42
N ALA A 17 -5.10 -8.08 -1.50
CA ALA A 17 -5.39 -8.97 -0.36
C ALA A 17 -4.15 -9.75 0.11
N TYR A 18 -3.14 -9.90 -0.72
CA TYR A 18 -1.93 -10.63 -0.41
C TYR A 18 -0.73 -9.75 -0.05
N ILE A 19 -0.92 -8.43 0.00
CA ILE A 19 0.13 -7.54 0.48
C ILE A 19 0.31 -7.77 1.97
N SER A 20 1.49 -8.21 2.39
CA SER A 20 1.79 -8.49 3.79
C SER A 20 2.71 -7.46 4.43
N ARG A 21 3.53 -6.80 3.64
CA ARG A 21 4.46 -5.78 4.10
C ARG A 21 4.56 -4.67 3.07
N ILE A 22 4.94 -3.48 3.54
CA ILE A 22 5.19 -2.34 2.66
C ILE A 22 6.53 -1.71 3.02
N ARG A 23 7.11 -0.98 2.06
CA ARG A 23 8.21 -0.07 2.31
C ARG A 23 7.74 1.33 1.98
N TYR A 24 7.90 2.23 2.93
CA TYR A 24 7.43 3.60 2.81
C TYR A 24 8.54 4.60 3.14
N SER A 25 8.33 5.84 2.73
CA SER A 25 9.20 6.96 3.08
C SER A 25 8.34 8.13 3.56
N TYR A 26 8.98 9.05 4.29
CA TYR A 26 8.29 10.26 4.76
C TYR A 26 8.29 11.37 3.70
N THR A 27 9.16 11.27 2.73
CA THR A 27 9.23 12.20 1.59
C THR A 27 9.27 11.38 0.29
N ALA A 28 8.95 12.03 -0.83
CA ALA A 28 8.88 11.35 -2.12
C ALA A 28 10.16 10.59 -2.51
N ASN A 29 11.33 11.06 -2.07
CA ASN A 29 12.61 10.46 -2.40
C ASN A 29 13.43 10.07 -1.17
N GLY A 30 12.77 9.98 -0.01
CA GLY A 30 13.44 9.68 1.25
C GLY A 30 13.83 8.22 1.41
N PRO A 31 14.56 7.91 2.49
CA PRO A 31 14.92 6.52 2.79
C PRO A 31 13.68 5.68 3.07
N LEU A 32 13.77 4.39 2.74
CA LEU A 32 12.66 3.46 2.89
C LEU A 32 12.70 2.77 4.26
N TYR A 33 11.51 2.64 4.85
CA TYR A 33 11.28 1.92 6.09
C TYR A 33 10.28 0.80 5.83
N GLU A 34 10.52 -0.36 6.40
CA GLU A 34 9.64 -1.51 6.22
C GLU A 34 8.61 -1.55 7.35
N GLN A 35 7.39 -1.94 7.02
CA GLN A 35 6.28 -2.02 7.97
C GLN A 35 5.37 -3.18 7.61
N ALA A 36 4.82 -3.87 8.62
CA ALA A 36 3.80 -4.88 8.40
C ALA A 36 2.50 -4.20 7.94
N LEU A 37 1.78 -4.84 7.03
CA LEU A 37 0.53 -4.31 6.52
C LEU A 37 -0.48 -4.04 7.64
N THR A 38 -0.58 -4.93 8.61
CA THR A 38 -1.52 -4.78 9.73
C THR A 38 -1.28 -3.49 10.51
N ASP A 39 -0.01 -3.08 10.65
CA ASP A 39 0.33 -1.83 11.33
C ASP A 39 -0.07 -0.62 10.48
N ALA A 40 0.10 -0.70 9.16
CA ALA A 40 -0.33 0.36 8.26
C ALA A 40 -1.86 0.52 8.27
N VAL A 41 -2.60 -0.59 8.23
CA VAL A 41 -4.06 -0.59 8.32
C VAL A 41 -4.51 0.08 9.62
N ARG A 42 -3.89 -0.30 10.73
CA ARG A 42 -4.23 0.28 12.04
C ARG A 42 -3.95 1.78 12.08
N ALA A 43 -2.83 2.21 11.50
CA ALA A 43 -2.48 3.64 11.48
C ALA A 43 -3.47 4.45 10.64
N ILE A 44 -3.93 3.92 9.52
CA ILE A 44 -4.92 4.60 8.68
C ILE A 44 -6.27 4.66 9.40
N GLU A 45 -6.73 3.55 9.96
CA GLU A 45 -8.03 3.49 10.63
C GLU A 45 -8.09 4.35 11.89
N SER A 46 -6.97 4.45 12.60
CA SER A 46 -6.86 5.30 13.79
C SER A 46 -6.56 6.77 13.45
N ARG A 47 -6.42 7.10 12.17
CA ARG A 47 -6.08 8.45 11.68
C ARG A 47 -4.76 8.98 12.25
N ILE A 48 -3.85 8.07 12.58
CA ILE A 48 -2.51 8.44 13.07
C ILE A 48 -1.63 8.88 11.91
N SER A 49 -1.78 8.22 10.74
CA SER A 49 -0.98 8.51 9.56
C SER A 49 -1.82 8.42 8.30
N ASP A 50 -1.52 9.31 7.36
CA ASP A 50 -2.06 9.24 6.01
C ASP A 50 -1.01 8.59 5.11
N TYR A 51 -1.47 7.78 4.18
CA TYR A 51 -0.61 7.09 3.21
C TYR A 51 -1.03 7.44 1.80
N ARG A 52 -0.01 7.57 0.93
CA ARG A 52 -0.19 7.65 -0.53
C ARG A 52 0.70 6.61 -1.15
N MET A 53 0.29 6.03 -2.28
CA MET A 53 1.22 5.26 -3.09
C MET A 53 2.04 6.24 -3.94
N ARG A 54 3.28 5.91 -4.21
CA ARG A 54 4.12 6.63 -5.17
C ARG A 54 4.87 5.63 -6.03
N ASN A 55 4.65 5.70 -7.32
CA ASN A 55 5.37 4.87 -8.29
C ASN A 55 6.65 5.60 -8.69
N ASP A 56 7.79 5.04 -8.31
CA ASP A 56 9.09 5.66 -8.57
C ASP A 56 9.42 5.74 -10.07
N ARG A 57 8.80 4.90 -10.88
CA ARG A 57 9.05 4.88 -12.33
C ARG A 57 8.27 5.96 -13.07
N THR A 58 7.06 6.25 -12.65
CA THR A 58 6.15 7.17 -13.35
C THR A 58 5.98 8.49 -12.61
N GLY A 59 6.29 8.53 -11.31
CA GLY A 59 6.03 9.67 -10.46
C GLY A 59 4.57 9.79 -10.05
N GLU A 60 3.72 8.84 -10.41
CA GLU A 60 2.31 8.86 -10.07
C GLU A 60 2.10 8.65 -8.58
N GLU A 61 1.18 9.43 -8.01
CA GLU A 61 0.79 9.33 -6.61
C GLU A 61 -0.72 9.24 -6.51
N ARG A 62 -1.19 8.40 -5.58
CA ARG A 62 -2.61 8.26 -5.29
C ARG A 62 -2.84 8.06 -3.81
N PRO A 63 -3.93 8.61 -3.24
CA PRO A 63 -4.26 8.37 -1.85
C PRO A 63 -4.62 6.89 -1.63
N VAL A 64 -4.27 6.39 -0.44
CA VAL A 64 -4.49 5.00 -0.05
C VAL A 64 -5.46 4.96 1.12
N ALA A 65 -6.37 4.01 1.09
CA ALA A 65 -7.33 3.77 2.16
C ALA A 65 -7.37 2.28 2.50
N THR A 66 -8.00 1.96 3.62
CA THR A 66 -8.24 0.57 3.99
C THR A 66 -9.47 0.05 3.27
N ARG A 67 -9.47 -1.26 3.04
CA ARG A 67 -10.51 -1.93 2.29
C ARG A 67 -10.67 -3.36 2.81
N MET A 68 -11.88 -3.88 2.76
CA MET A 68 -12.15 -5.27 3.09
C MET A 68 -12.03 -6.12 1.81
N SER A 69 -11.21 -7.17 1.86
CA SER A 69 -11.09 -8.09 0.74
C SER A 69 -12.31 -9.01 0.67
N LEU A 70 -12.47 -9.70 -0.45
CA LEU A 70 -13.53 -10.69 -0.61
C LEU A 70 -13.41 -11.83 0.40
N ARG A 71 -12.21 -12.03 0.95
CA ARG A 71 -11.95 -13.07 1.96
C ARG A 71 -12.24 -12.60 3.38
N GLY A 72 -12.72 -11.38 3.54
CA GLY A 72 -13.04 -10.82 4.84
C GLY A 72 -11.84 -10.29 5.63
N THR A 73 -10.68 -10.12 4.99
CA THR A 73 -9.50 -9.55 5.63
C THR A 73 -9.31 -8.09 5.21
N LYS A 74 -8.77 -7.28 6.12
CA LYS A 74 -8.48 -5.89 5.81
C LYS A 74 -7.22 -5.78 4.97
N CYS A 75 -7.26 -4.94 3.94
CA CYS A 75 -6.13 -4.64 3.08
C CYS A 75 -6.11 -3.15 2.78
N ILE A 76 -5.11 -2.72 2.03
CA ILE A 76 -5.01 -1.33 1.55
C ILE A 76 -5.25 -1.32 0.04
N ALA A 77 -5.77 -0.20 -0.45
CA ALA A 77 -6.03 0.01 -1.87
C ALA A 77 -5.98 1.50 -2.18
N THR A 78 -5.75 1.85 -3.44
CA THR A 78 -5.91 3.24 -3.86
C THR A 78 -7.39 3.60 -3.82
N VAL A 79 -7.69 4.83 -3.41
CA VAL A 79 -9.06 5.26 -3.14
C VAL A 79 -9.98 5.12 -4.34
N GLU A 80 -9.46 5.29 -5.55
CA GLU A 80 -10.23 5.25 -6.77
C GLU A 80 -10.31 3.87 -7.43
N SER A 81 -9.66 2.87 -6.85
CA SER A 81 -9.65 1.52 -7.44
C SER A 81 -10.95 0.78 -7.12
N GLU A 82 -11.57 0.23 -8.16
CA GLU A 82 -12.81 -0.55 -8.03
C GLU A 82 -12.60 -2.05 -8.18
N ASN A 83 -11.37 -2.49 -8.46
CA ASN A 83 -11.09 -3.90 -8.75
C ASN A 83 -9.79 -4.35 -8.08
N GLU A 84 -9.46 -5.64 -8.25
CA GLU A 84 -8.28 -6.25 -7.66
C GLU A 84 -6.96 -5.79 -8.29
N PHE A 85 -7.01 -5.20 -9.48
CA PHE A 85 -5.83 -4.68 -10.17
C PHE A 85 -5.62 -3.23 -9.75
N ASP A 86 -5.21 -3.08 -8.51
CA ASP A 86 -4.93 -1.79 -7.91
C ASP A 86 -3.57 -1.28 -8.35
N GLU A 87 -3.41 0.04 -8.37
CA GLU A 87 -2.13 0.66 -8.74
C GLU A 87 -1.02 0.38 -7.75
N LEU A 88 -1.35 -0.01 -6.52
CA LEU A 88 -0.35 -0.50 -5.58
C LEU A 88 0.40 -1.71 -6.14
N LEU A 89 -0.25 -2.53 -6.95
CA LEU A 89 0.36 -3.71 -7.57
C LEU A 89 1.36 -3.36 -8.67
N ALA A 90 1.38 -2.11 -9.12
CA ALA A 90 2.37 -1.62 -10.08
C ALA A 90 3.67 -1.18 -9.40
N LEU A 91 3.69 -1.10 -8.07
CA LEU A 91 4.90 -0.75 -7.33
C LEU A 91 5.92 -1.88 -7.37
N ASP A 92 7.18 -1.54 -7.12
CA ASP A 92 8.23 -2.53 -7.03
C ASP A 92 7.93 -3.52 -5.90
N ILE A 93 8.22 -4.79 -6.14
CA ILE A 93 8.00 -5.87 -5.20
C ILE A 93 9.34 -6.22 -4.53
N PHE A 94 9.30 -6.42 -3.23
CA PHE A 94 10.49 -6.82 -2.48
C PHE A 94 10.28 -8.11 -1.71
#